data_fc93e2139adda25021316e6c5661fb59
#
_entry.id   fc93e2139adda25021316e6c5661fb59
#
_cell.length_a   1.000
_cell.length_b   1.000
_cell.length_c   1.000
_cell.angle_alpha   90.00
_cell.angle_beta   90.00
_cell.angle_gamma   90.00
#
_symmetry.space_group_name_H-M   'P 1'
#
loop_
_entity.id
_entity.type
_entity.pdbx_description
1 polymer ?
#
loop_
_entity_poly.entity_id
_entity_poly.type
_entity_poly.pdbx_seq_one_letter_code
_entity_poly.pdbx_strand_id
1 'polypeptide(L)'
;MVKLRLSGLNAVQRQSLVISLSAFFTGLLLIALISVLVLITARGGAYFWPKPIYSVALTPISPPALATDQVLPKEVASKEAAPKETTPQVETLLANVFDDEAKSEIRLKYADALNPYGAQLLVERERIKRIDLAKNSAEIKLNDGRQVMAVPENVVTPEGANIPLAKLPQIMDSVALISAEITKLNKQFLAPIHESLSRFDNRDVAADAPAREKLVAQFNEYQQRVRSLETQRDQYKLAVSFADGQPFSIPIFTIQSVDFVSRLTGFEKWQVAIGEVFVFLTESPKQANTSGGVFPALFGTVLMVFMMTIIVTPFGVMAAIYLSEYAPNTALTTIIRVSVSNMAGVPSIVYGVFGLGFFVYTLGGSIDSLFFSDTLPAPTMGSPGLFWAALTMAILTLPVVIVATEEGLRRVPEGLKAGSYALGATKIETIVRTILPIASPGIMTGVILAIARAAGEVAPLMLVGAVKFAPALPIDGEFPFLHLDRQFMHLGVLIYDSAFHSQTDAKSASMMFAACLLLLVVVFVLNILAVLLRTRLRKRYLKG
;
A
#
# COMPACT_ATOMS: atom_id res chain seq x y z
N MET A 1 3.82 6.00 -43.02
CA MET A 1 2.65 5.26 -43.57
C MET A 1 3.10 4.52 -44.82
N VAL A 2 3.29 3.21 -44.73
CA VAL A 2 3.60 2.36 -45.87
C VAL A 2 2.30 2.15 -46.65
N LYS A 3 2.15 2.78 -47.82
CA LYS A 3 1.08 2.45 -48.79
C LYS A 3 1.38 1.06 -49.36
N LEU A 4 0.89 -0.01 -48.73
CA LEU A 4 0.81 -1.30 -49.38
C LEU A 4 -0.06 -1.17 -50.61
N ARG A 5 0.55 -1.32 -51.81
CA ARG A 5 -0.17 -1.37 -53.10
C ARG A 5 -1.04 -2.64 -53.11
N LEU A 6 -2.28 -2.53 -52.69
CA LEU A 6 -3.31 -3.57 -52.73
C LEU A 6 -4.05 -3.58 -54.09
N SER A 7 -3.37 -3.24 -55.17
CA SER A 7 -3.97 -2.99 -56.49
C SER A 7 -4.42 -4.27 -57.26
N GLY A 8 -4.28 -5.46 -56.69
CA GLY A 8 -4.68 -6.69 -57.32
C GLY A 8 -5.79 -7.50 -56.61
N LEU A 9 -6.32 -7.03 -55.49
CA LEU A 9 -7.31 -7.77 -54.71
C LEU A 9 -8.73 -7.26 -54.95
N ASN A 10 -9.69 -8.16 -55.12
CA ASN A 10 -11.12 -7.84 -55.19
C ASN A 10 -11.63 -7.26 -53.89
N ALA A 11 -12.71 -6.46 -53.91
CA ALA A 11 -13.27 -5.80 -52.74
C ALA A 11 -13.52 -6.77 -51.54
N VAL A 12 -14.02 -7.99 -51.82
CA VAL A 12 -14.24 -9.03 -50.84
C VAL A 12 -12.93 -9.53 -50.22
N GLN A 13 -11.88 -9.71 -51.03
CA GLN A 13 -10.55 -10.13 -50.54
C GLN A 13 -9.90 -9.05 -49.67
N ARG A 14 -10.05 -7.76 -50.00
CA ARG A 14 -9.57 -6.63 -49.16
C ARG A 14 -10.30 -6.61 -47.82
N GLN A 15 -11.61 -6.78 -47.81
CA GLN A 15 -12.42 -6.83 -46.61
C GLN A 15 -12.03 -8.03 -45.71
N SER A 16 -11.88 -9.23 -46.28
CA SER A 16 -11.42 -10.42 -45.58
C SER A 16 -10.03 -10.23 -44.97
N LEU A 17 -9.09 -9.61 -45.71
CA LEU A 17 -7.74 -9.34 -45.24
C LEU A 17 -7.73 -8.34 -44.08
N VAL A 18 -8.54 -7.26 -44.15
CA VAL A 18 -8.67 -6.28 -43.05
C VAL A 18 -9.27 -6.94 -41.80
N ILE A 19 -10.30 -7.76 -41.95
CA ILE A 19 -10.92 -8.50 -40.85
C ILE A 19 -9.91 -9.48 -40.22
N SER A 20 -9.17 -10.24 -41.02
CA SER A 20 -8.16 -11.19 -40.54
C SER A 20 -7.02 -10.48 -39.83
N LEU A 21 -6.54 -9.34 -40.37
CA LEU A 21 -5.49 -8.53 -39.76
C LEU A 21 -5.96 -7.90 -38.43
N SER A 22 -7.18 -7.38 -38.40
CA SER A 22 -7.79 -6.85 -37.16
C SER A 22 -7.94 -7.95 -36.11
N ALA A 23 -8.43 -9.15 -36.49
CA ALA A 23 -8.54 -10.27 -35.59
C ALA A 23 -7.18 -10.73 -35.03
N PHE A 24 -6.14 -10.76 -35.91
CA PHE A 24 -4.78 -11.08 -35.50
C PHE A 24 -4.23 -10.07 -34.46
N PHE A 25 -4.32 -8.77 -34.72
CA PHE A 25 -3.86 -7.75 -33.77
C PHE A 25 -4.66 -7.75 -32.48
N THR A 26 -5.98 -7.97 -32.55
CA THR A 26 -6.84 -8.12 -31.35
C THR A 26 -6.41 -9.33 -30.53
N GLY A 27 -6.13 -10.47 -31.17
CA GLY A 27 -5.62 -11.66 -30.52
C GLY A 27 -4.26 -11.43 -29.85
N LEU A 28 -3.35 -10.75 -30.54
CA LEU A 28 -2.03 -10.43 -30.00
C LEU A 28 -2.12 -9.50 -28.77
N LEU A 29 -2.96 -8.46 -28.82
CA LEU A 29 -3.21 -7.57 -27.68
C LEU A 29 -3.82 -8.31 -26.49
N LEU A 30 -4.74 -9.24 -26.76
CA LEU A 30 -5.39 -10.04 -25.74
C LEU A 30 -4.41 -11.01 -25.06
N ILE A 31 -3.51 -11.63 -25.84
CA ILE A 31 -2.42 -12.47 -25.31
C ILE A 31 -1.48 -11.63 -24.45
N ALA A 32 -1.08 -10.43 -24.90
CA ALA A 32 -0.23 -9.53 -24.14
C ALA A 32 -0.89 -9.14 -22.81
N LEU A 33 -2.17 -8.77 -22.83
CA LEU A 33 -2.94 -8.44 -21.62
C LEU A 33 -2.98 -9.62 -20.64
N ILE A 34 -3.33 -10.82 -21.14
CA ILE A 34 -3.37 -12.02 -20.30
C ILE A 34 -1.99 -12.33 -19.71
N SER A 35 -0.93 -12.20 -20.51
CA SER A 35 0.45 -12.42 -20.03
C SER A 35 0.83 -11.49 -18.89
N VAL A 36 0.47 -10.21 -18.98
CA VAL A 36 0.70 -9.23 -17.90
C VAL A 36 -0.09 -9.59 -16.65
N LEU A 37 -1.37 -9.96 -16.79
CA LEU A 37 -2.21 -10.38 -15.66
C LEU A 37 -1.68 -11.64 -14.98
N VAL A 38 -1.25 -12.64 -15.76
CA VAL A 38 -0.62 -13.87 -15.25
C VAL A 38 0.68 -13.53 -14.52
N LEU A 39 1.52 -12.64 -15.06
CA LEU A 39 2.75 -12.20 -14.44
C LEU A 39 2.48 -11.54 -13.07
N ILE A 40 1.55 -10.58 -13.02
CA ILE A 40 1.18 -9.88 -11.78
C ILE A 40 0.63 -10.88 -10.75
N THR A 41 -0.24 -11.80 -11.17
CA THR A 41 -0.83 -12.79 -10.27
C THR A 41 0.22 -13.77 -9.74
N ALA A 42 1.10 -14.27 -10.61
CA ALA A 42 2.16 -15.21 -10.22
C ALA A 42 3.18 -14.55 -9.28
N ARG A 43 3.70 -13.36 -9.64
CA ARG A 43 4.68 -12.63 -8.84
C ARG A 43 4.08 -12.07 -7.55
N GLY A 44 2.84 -11.55 -7.61
CA GLY A 44 2.11 -11.05 -6.44
C GLY A 44 1.72 -12.15 -5.47
N GLY A 45 1.26 -13.30 -5.97
CA GLY A 45 0.97 -14.48 -5.15
C GLY A 45 2.23 -15.07 -4.50
N ALA A 46 3.36 -15.05 -5.20
CA ALA A 46 4.64 -15.53 -4.68
C ALA A 46 5.16 -14.70 -3.48
N TYR A 47 4.64 -13.48 -3.26
CA TYR A 47 4.95 -12.67 -2.08
C TYR A 47 4.51 -13.34 -0.78
N PHE A 48 3.35 -13.96 -0.79
CA PHE A 48 2.74 -14.59 0.38
C PHE A 48 3.22 -16.02 0.60
N TRP A 49 3.93 -16.60 -0.37
CA TRP A 49 4.38 -17.99 -0.27
C TRP A 49 5.60 -18.10 0.64
N PRO A 50 5.55 -18.92 1.72
CA PRO A 50 6.66 -19.07 2.65
C PRO A 50 7.88 -19.69 1.94
N LYS A 51 9.02 -19.00 2.03
CA LYS A 51 10.27 -19.43 1.38
C LYS A 51 11.10 -20.29 2.32
N PRO A 52 11.58 -21.45 1.89
CA PRO A 52 12.41 -22.30 2.73
C PRO A 52 13.75 -21.63 3.05
N ILE A 53 14.29 -21.92 4.22
CA ILE A 53 15.61 -21.49 4.67
C ILE A 53 16.60 -22.62 4.34
N TYR A 54 17.71 -22.25 3.70
CA TYR A 54 18.78 -23.15 3.35
C TYR A 54 20.04 -22.85 4.16
N SER A 55 20.80 -23.90 4.47
CA SER A 55 22.17 -23.81 4.93
C SER A 55 23.07 -23.82 3.70
N VAL A 56 23.71 -22.70 3.42
CA VAL A 56 24.55 -22.50 2.24
C VAL A 56 26.01 -22.48 2.66
N ALA A 57 26.78 -23.41 2.16
CA ALA A 57 28.22 -23.48 2.40
C ALA A 57 28.99 -22.80 1.25
N LEU A 58 29.72 -21.73 1.58
CA LEU A 58 30.47 -20.93 0.62
C LEU A 58 31.96 -21.25 0.68
N THR A 59 32.65 -21.18 -0.47
CA THR A 59 34.11 -21.13 -0.52
C THR A 59 34.60 -19.77 -0.03
N PRO A 60 35.55 -19.71 0.91
CA PRO A 60 36.14 -18.47 1.36
C PRO A 60 36.78 -17.71 0.19
N ILE A 61 36.71 -16.38 0.23
CA ILE A 61 37.45 -15.54 -0.70
C ILE A 61 38.91 -15.69 -0.34
N SER A 62 39.74 -16.34 -1.19
CA SER A 62 41.16 -16.17 -1.08
C SER A 62 41.47 -14.69 -1.25
N PRO A 63 42.17 -14.02 -0.31
CA PRO A 63 42.57 -12.63 -0.53
C PRO A 63 43.34 -12.60 -1.86
N PRO A 64 43.09 -11.58 -2.72
CA PRO A 64 43.86 -11.45 -3.94
C PRO A 64 45.34 -11.46 -3.54
N ALA A 65 46.11 -12.36 -4.14
CA ALA A 65 47.58 -12.39 -3.94
C ALA A 65 48.06 -10.97 -4.24
N LEU A 66 48.41 -10.23 -3.22
CA LEU A 66 49.11 -8.97 -3.37
C LEU A 66 50.33 -9.23 -4.19
N ALA A 67 50.36 -8.77 -5.42
CA ALA A 67 51.55 -8.75 -6.26
C ALA A 67 52.62 -7.95 -5.49
N THR A 68 53.48 -8.67 -4.82
CA THR A 68 54.65 -8.12 -4.10
C THR A 68 55.69 -7.79 -5.15
N ASP A 69 55.55 -6.61 -5.77
CA ASP A 69 56.66 -5.94 -6.45
C ASP A 69 56.78 -4.53 -5.88
N GLN A 70 57.15 -4.42 -4.60
CA GLN A 70 57.88 -3.26 -4.07
C GLN A 70 58.84 -3.73 -2.99
N VAL A 71 60.10 -3.69 -3.37
CA VAL A 71 61.26 -3.88 -2.53
C VAL A 71 61.28 -2.84 -1.42
N LEU A 72 61.14 -3.26 -0.18
CA LEU A 72 61.46 -2.47 1.02
C LEU A 72 62.59 -3.14 1.82
N PRO A 73 63.48 -2.36 2.46
CA PRO A 73 64.78 -2.85 2.94
C PRO A 73 64.63 -3.72 4.20
N LYS A 74 65.52 -4.73 4.27
CA LYS A 74 65.77 -5.54 5.47
C LYS A 74 66.25 -4.65 6.61
N GLU A 75 65.52 -4.65 7.72
CA GLU A 75 66.12 -4.70 9.06
C GLU A 75 64.98 -4.83 10.10
N VAL A 76 65.28 -5.74 11.04
CA VAL A 76 64.62 -6.10 12.29
C VAL A 76 63.89 -7.44 12.24
N ALA A 77 64.69 -8.47 12.39
CA ALA A 77 64.25 -9.80 12.79
C ALA A 77 64.01 -9.81 14.31
N SER A 78 62.78 -10.00 14.75
CA SER A 78 62.49 -10.56 16.06
C SER A 78 61.54 -11.74 15.90
N LYS A 79 61.94 -12.86 16.50
CA LYS A 79 61.27 -14.14 16.55
C LYS A 79 59.87 -14.00 17.11
N GLU A 80 58.88 -14.39 16.33
CA GLU A 80 57.62 -14.91 16.89
C GLU A 80 56.91 -15.83 15.89
N ALA A 81 56.62 -17.00 16.37
CA ALA A 81 55.67 -18.04 15.99
C ALA A 81 55.23 -18.13 14.51
N ALA A 82 55.51 -19.25 13.89
CA ALA A 82 54.93 -19.71 12.63
C ALA A 82 53.40 -19.62 12.66
N PRO A 83 52.75 -19.06 11.61
CA PRO A 83 51.29 -19.10 11.52
C PRO A 83 50.87 -20.57 11.36
N LYS A 84 50.03 -21.04 12.29
CA LYS A 84 49.27 -22.27 12.12
C LYS A 84 48.53 -22.19 10.80
N GLU A 85 48.70 -23.18 9.94
CA GLU A 85 47.86 -23.41 8.77
C GLU A 85 46.39 -23.44 9.21
N THR A 86 45.71 -22.32 9.07
CA THR A 86 44.26 -22.25 9.21
C THR A 86 43.71 -22.90 7.96
N THR A 87 43.22 -24.12 8.08
CA THR A 87 42.31 -24.76 7.11
C THR A 87 41.25 -23.71 6.72
N PRO A 88 40.99 -23.51 5.41
CA PRO A 88 39.99 -22.55 4.98
C PRO A 88 38.64 -22.94 5.59
N GLN A 89 38.16 -22.15 6.57
CA GLN A 89 36.87 -22.39 7.20
C GLN A 89 35.79 -22.11 6.13
N VAL A 90 35.03 -23.15 5.80
CA VAL A 90 33.89 -23.05 4.93
C VAL A 90 32.87 -22.18 5.66
N GLU A 91 32.58 -21.00 5.13
CA GLU A 91 31.58 -20.10 5.71
C GLU A 91 30.19 -20.68 5.45
N THR A 92 29.47 -21.02 6.51
CA THR A 92 28.12 -21.55 6.41
C THR A 92 27.12 -20.44 6.81
N LEU A 93 26.15 -20.17 5.95
CA LEU A 93 25.15 -19.15 6.17
C LEU A 93 23.73 -19.76 6.15
N LEU A 94 22.83 -19.27 7.03
CA LEU A 94 21.40 -19.52 6.91
C LEU A 94 20.81 -18.46 5.98
N ALA A 95 20.29 -18.88 4.82
CA ALA A 95 19.85 -17.96 3.79
C ALA A 95 18.57 -18.41 3.07
N ASN A 96 17.78 -17.43 2.62
CA ASN A 96 16.84 -17.65 1.52
C ASN A 96 17.60 -17.47 0.20
N VAL A 97 17.42 -18.42 -0.69
CA VAL A 97 18.09 -18.45 -2.00
C VAL A 97 17.13 -17.88 -3.05
N PHE A 98 17.57 -16.84 -3.76
CA PHE A 98 16.86 -16.24 -4.89
C PHE A 98 17.67 -16.52 -6.14
N ASP A 99 17.38 -17.65 -6.76
CA ASP A 99 18.02 -18.09 -8.00
C ASP A 99 17.29 -17.49 -9.20
N ASP A 100 18.02 -16.77 -10.05
CA ASP A 100 17.58 -16.36 -11.37
C ASP A 100 18.41 -17.17 -12.38
N GLU A 101 17.81 -18.22 -12.94
CA GLU A 101 18.50 -19.17 -13.84
C GLU A 101 19.20 -18.48 -15.02
N ALA A 102 18.79 -17.26 -15.36
CA ALA A 102 19.38 -16.46 -16.44
C ALA A 102 20.68 -15.73 -16.03
N LYS A 103 21.03 -15.72 -14.73
CA LYS A 103 22.20 -15.00 -14.22
C LYS A 103 23.26 -15.96 -13.68
N SER A 104 24.53 -15.59 -13.84
CA SER A 104 25.67 -16.32 -13.26
C SER A 104 25.76 -16.15 -11.74
N GLU A 105 25.06 -15.19 -11.17
CA GLU A 105 25.07 -14.85 -9.75
C GLU A 105 23.75 -15.24 -9.08
N ILE A 106 23.86 -15.79 -7.87
CA ILE A 106 22.73 -16.10 -6.98
C ILE A 106 22.67 -15.05 -5.88
N ARG A 107 21.49 -14.52 -5.63
CA ARG A 107 21.26 -13.61 -4.52
C ARG A 107 20.84 -14.40 -3.28
N LEU A 108 21.60 -14.24 -2.22
CA LEU A 108 21.33 -14.81 -0.90
C LEU A 108 20.84 -13.68 0.02
N LYS A 109 19.73 -13.92 0.73
CA LYS A 109 19.36 -13.11 1.89
C LYS A 109 19.68 -13.94 3.12
N TYR A 110 20.64 -13.50 3.92
CA TYR A 110 21.18 -14.26 5.05
C TYR A 110 21.11 -13.44 6.34
N ALA A 111 21.24 -14.11 7.48
CA ALA A 111 21.42 -13.48 8.78
C ALA A 111 22.65 -14.08 9.47
N ASP A 112 23.43 -13.22 10.12
CA ASP A 112 24.59 -13.56 10.94
C ASP A 112 24.65 -12.68 12.20
N ALA A 113 25.64 -12.88 13.05
CA ALA A 113 25.81 -12.10 14.27
C ALA A 113 26.06 -10.61 14.03
N LEU A 114 26.66 -10.24 12.89
CA LEU A 114 26.91 -8.85 12.49
C LEU A 114 25.65 -8.21 11.90
N ASN A 115 24.85 -9.01 11.18
CA ASN A 115 23.63 -8.59 10.49
C ASN A 115 22.44 -9.45 10.92
N PRO A 116 21.99 -9.38 12.18
CA PRO A 116 20.98 -10.29 12.71
C PRO A 116 19.61 -10.15 12.02
N TYR A 117 19.33 -8.98 11.48
CA TYR A 117 18.07 -8.66 10.78
C TYR A 117 18.09 -8.90 9.28
N GLY A 118 19.17 -9.50 8.80
CA GLY A 118 19.37 -9.91 7.42
C GLY A 118 20.16 -8.92 6.59
N ALA A 119 21.05 -9.48 5.77
CA ALA A 119 21.81 -8.80 4.74
C ALA A 119 21.63 -9.53 3.40
N GLN A 120 22.00 -8.88 2.31
CA GLN A 120 21.99 -9.48 0.98
C GLN A 120 23.40 -9.67 0.48
N LEU A 121 23.66 -10.83 -0.10
CA LEU A 121 24.93 -11.18 -0.71
C LEU A 121 24.69 -11.70 -2.13
N LEU A 122 25.39 -11.14 -3.10
CA LEU A 122 25.46 -11.67 -4.45
C LEU A 122 26.65 -12.61 -4.53
N VAL A 123 26.41 -13.85 -4.88
CA VAL A 123 27.44 -14.91 -4.91
C VAL A 123 27.43 -15.57 -6.27
N GLU A 124 28.60 -15.71 -6.89
CA GLU A 124 28.76 -16.51 -8.09
C GLU A 124 28.42 -17.98 -7.81
N ARG A 125 27.73 -18.65 -8.73
CA ARG A 125 27.31 -20.05 -8.57
C ARG A 125 28.47 -20.99 -8.26
N GLU A 126 29.64 -20.72 -8.79
CA GLU A 126 30.87 -21.54 -8.60
C GLU A 126 31.38 -21.52 -7.15
N ARG A 127 31.05 -20.48 -6.38
CA ARG A 127 31.45 -20.34 -4.98
C ARG A 127 30.57 -21.14 -4.02
N ILE A 128 29.42 -21.60 -4.46
CA ILE A 128 28.50 -22.37 -3.63
C ILE A 128 28.89 -23.84 -3.69
N LYS A 129 29.39 -24.35 -2.57
CA LYS A 129 29.76 -25.78 -2.45
C LYS A 129 28.56 -26.68 -2.23
N ARG A 130 27.65 -26.26 -1.39
CA ARG A 130 26.50 -27.08 -0.95
C ARG A 130 25.33 -26.20 -0.52
N ILE A 131 24.13 -26.65 -0.85
CA ILE A 131 22.87 -26.04 -0.40
C ILE A 131 22.03 -27.16 0.21
N ASP A 132 21.81 -27.12 1.51
CA ASP A 132 20.97 -28.07 2.22
C ASP A 132 19.76 -27.37 2.84
N LEU A 133 18.64 -28.09 2.93
CA LEU A 133 17.44 -27.56 3.61
C LEU A 133 17.68 -27.52 5.13
N ALA A 134 17.64 -26.32 5.71
CA ALA A 134 17.85 -26.11 7.14
C ALA A 134 16.55 -26.39 7.93
N LYS A 135 16.29 -27.65 8.28
CA LYS A 135 15.05 -28.07 8.96
C LYS A 135 14.89 -27.52 10.38
N ASN A 136 15.99 -27.19 11.07
CA ASN A 136 15.96 -26.70 12.45
C ASN A 136 15.94 -25.18 12.55
N SER A 137 16.08 -24.47 11.44
CA SER A 137 15.99 -23.02 11.40
C SER A 137 14.55 -22.54 11.35
N ALA A 138 14.33 -21.39 11.96
CA ALA A 138 13.05 -20.68 11.93
C ALA A 138 13.23 -19.27 11.35
N GLU A 139 12.19 -18.80 10.71
CA GLU A 139 12.00 -17.38 10.38
C GLU A 139 11.28 -16.73 11.56
N ILE A 140 11.96 -15.81 12.24
CA ILE A 140 11.42 -15.06 13.38
C ILE A 140 11.03 -13.69 12.88
N LYS A 141 9.73 -13.41 12.85
CA LYS A 141 9.19 -12.11 12.43
C LYS A 141 9.02 -11.21 13.66
N LEU A 142 9.51 -9.98 13.56
CA LEU A 142 9.40 -9.00 14.62
C LEU A 142 8.22 -8.04 14.38
N ASN A 143 7.70 -7.45 15.45
CA ASN A 143 6.60 -6.50 15.41
C ASN A 143 6.89 -5.24 14.57
N ASP A 144 8.15 -4.87 14.43
CA ASP A 144 8.60 -3.76 13.56
C ASP A 144 8.75 -4.16 12.08
N GLY A 145 8.49 -5.43 11.74
CA GLY A 145 8.58 -5.97 10.38
C GLY A 145 9.93 -6.53 9.99
N ARG A 146 10.96 -6.41 10.84
CA ARG A 146 12.25 -7.09 10.62
C ARG A 146 12.10 -8.59 10.76
N GLN A 147 13.00 -9.34 10.12
CA GLN A 147 13.02 -10.81 10.14
C GLN A 147 14.42 -11.29 10.53
N VAL A 148 14.46 -12.30 11.39
CA VAL A 148 15.69 -12.97 11.80
C VAL A 148 15.61 -14.42 11.34
N MET A 149 16.64 -14.91 10.66
CA MET A 149 16.78 -16.32 10.27
C MET A 149 17.81 -16.96 11.19
N ALA A 150 17.37 -17.81 12.12
CA ALA A 150 18.23 -18.40 13.11
C ALA A 150 17.67 -19.76 13.56
N VAL A 151 18.45 -20.50 14.33
CA VAL A 151 18.02 -21.73 15.00
C VAL A 151 17.58 -21.38 16.42
N PRO A 152 16.27 -21.45 16.76
CA PRO A 152 15.81 -21.22 18.12
C PRO A 152 16.27 -22.35 19.04
N GLU A 153 16.80 -22.03 20.22
CA GLU A 153 17.30 -23.02 21.18
C GLU A 153 16.37 -23.14 22.40
N ASN A 154 16.19 -22.08 23.16
CA ASN A 154 15.40 -22.07 24.37
C ASN A 154 14.85 -20.66 24.66
N VAL A 155 13.92 -20.61 25.64
CA VAL A 155 13.40 -19.35 26.17
C VAL A 155 14.03 -19.10 27.53
N VAL A 156 14.62 -17.93 27.69
CA VAL A 156 15.16 -17.45 28.98
C VAL A 156 14.08 -16.64 29.70
N THR A 157 13.80 -17.02 30.95
CA THR A 157 12.82 -16.34 31.83
C THR A 157 13.49 -15.36 32.79
N PRO A 158 12.73 -14.50 33.48
CA PRO A 158 13.24 -13.60 34.51
C PRO A 158 14.04 -14.29 35.63
N GLU A 159 13.70 -15.55 35.90
CA GLU A 159 14.38 -16.39 36.94
C GLU A 159 15.67 -17.04 36.41
N GLY A 160 16.09 -16.75 35.19
CA GLY A 160 17.26 -17.35 34.54
C GLY A 160 17.05 -18.83 34.13
N ALA A 161 15.83 -19.33 34.20
CA ALA A 161 15.52 -20.70 33.79
C ALA A 161 15.40 -20.80 32.27
N ASN A 162 16.03 -21.86 31.70
CA ASN A 162 15.91 -22.21 30.30
C ASN A 162 14.69 -23.09 30.06
N ILE A 163 13.70 -22.58 29.36
CA ILE A 163 12.46 -23.32 29.08
C ILE A 163 12.49 -23.84 27.63
N PRO A 164 12.05 -25.10 27.38
CA PRO A 164 11.97 -25.66 26.04
C PRO A 164 11.07 -24.86 25.11
N LEU A 165 11.40 -24.81 23.82
CA LEU A 165 10.63 -24.13 22.77
C LEU A 165 9.15 -24.54 22.70
N ALA A 166 8.80 -25.75 23.13
CA ALA A 166 7.42 -26.22 23.16
C ALA A 166 6.48 -25.31 24.00
N LYS A 167 7.02 -24.58 24.99
CA LYS A 167 6.27 -23.63 25.81
C LYS A 167 6.30 -22.18 25.30
N LEU A 168 6.99 -21.93 24.19
CA LEU A 168 7.11 -20.57 23.60
C LEU A 168 5.73 -19.91 23.36
N PRO A 169 4.70 -20.58 22.80
CA PRO A 169 3.40 -19.94 22.60
C PRO A 169 2.78 -19.45 23.92
N GLN A 170 2.83 -20.25 24.98
CA GLN A 170 2.29 -19.88 26.31
C GLN A 170 3.01 -18.66 26.89
N ILE A 171 4.34 -18.59 26.69
CA ILE A 171 5.14 -17.46 27.17
C ILE A 171 4.85 -16.20 26.34
N MET A 172 4.67 -16.34 25.03
CA MET A 172 4.25 -15.23 24.17
C MET A 172 2.90 -14.66 24.60
N ASP A 173 1.93 -15.51 24.94
CA ASP A 173 0.63 -15.07 25.46
C ASP A 173 0.78 -14.33 26.80
N SER A 174 1.62 -14.82 27.70
CA SER A 174 1.88 -14.15 28.98
C SER A 174 2.54 -12.77 28.80
N VAL A 175 3.52 -12.66 27.90
CA VAL A 175 4.19 -11.40 27.55
C VAL A 175 3.24 -10.44 26.84
N ALA A 176 2.33 -10.96 26.01
CA ALA A 176 1.28 -10.17 25.37
C ALA A 176 0.31 -9.56 26.38
N LEU A 177 -0.06 -10.30 27.43
CA LEU A 177 -0.89 -9.78 28.53
C LEU A 177 -0.20 -8.64 29.29
N ILE A 178 1.11 -8.77 29.61
CA ILE A 178 1.89 -7.70 30.23
C ILE A 178 1.92 -6.46 29.31
N SER A 179 2.16 -6.66 28.01
CA SER A 179 2.20 -5.58 27.03
C SER A 179 0.83 -4.89 26.87
N ALA A 180 -0.27 -5.64 26.96
CA ALA A 180 -1.62 -5.09 26.96
C ALA A 180 -1.91 -4.26 28.21
N GLU A 181 -1.43 -4.68 29.41
CA GLU A 181 -1.55 -3.90 30.65
C GLU A 181 -0.77 -2.60 30.57
N ILE A 182 0.47 -2.63 30.05
CA ILE A 182 1.29 -1.43 29.80
C ILE A 182 0.54 -0.46 28.87
N THR A 183 -0.01 -0.97 27.76
CA THR A 183 -0.76 -0.17 26.80
C THR A 183 -2.01 0.46 27.42
N LYS A 184 -2.71 -0.30 28.28
CA LYS A 184 -3.88 0.19 29.02
C LYS A 184 -3.51 1.30 29.97
N LEU A 185 -2.44 1.14 30.78
CA LEU A 185 -1.95 2.15 31.69
C LEU A 185 -1.56 3.43 30.96
N ASN A 186 -0.84 3.32 29.84
CA ASN A 186 -0.45 4.46 29.03
C ASN A 186 -1.65 5.22 28.45
N LYS A 187 -2.61 4.51 27.83
CA LYS A 187 -3.76 5.15 27.16
C LYS A 187 -4.82 5.67 28.13
N GLN A 188 -5.15 4.90 29.16
CA GLN A 188 -6.28 5.24 30.05
C GLN A 188 -5.89 6.16 31.21
N PHE A 189 -4.63 6.15 31.63
CA PHE A 189 -4.19 6.91 32.81
C PHE A 189 -3.11 7.93 32.47
N LEU A 190 -2.00 7.53 31.87
CA LEU A 190 -0.86 8.44 31.64
C LEU A 190 -1.17 9.50 30.59
N ALA A 191 -1.80 9.15 29.47
CA ALA A 191 -2.10 10.13 28.41
C ALA A 191 -3.08 11.24 28.86
N PRO A 192 -4.22 10.95 29.55
CA PRO A 192 -5.11 12.00 30.08
C PRO A 192 -4.47 12.87 31.16
N ILE A 193 -3.63 12.27 32.04
CA ILE A 193 -2.90 13.03 33.06
C ILE A 193 -1.89 13.98 32.40
N HIS A 194 -1.15 13.49 31.40
CA HIS A 194 -0.20 14.31 30.65
C HIS A 194 -0.88 15.49 29.93
N GLU A 195 -2.02 15.23 29.28
CA GLU A 195 -2.82 16.28 28.65
C GLU A 195 -3.31 17.32 29.68
N SER A 196 -3.75 16.87 30.85
CA SER A 196 -4.17 17.76 31.94
C SER A 196 -2.99 18.61 32.46
N LEU A 197 -1.81 18.02 32.61
CA LEU A 197 -0.59 18.74 33.01
C LEU A 197 -0.17 19.77 31.96
N SER A 198 -0.22 19.42 30.68
CA SER A 198 0.06 20.36 29.58
C SER A 198 -0.90 21.54 29.55
N ARG A 199 -2.19 21.34 29.91
CA ARG A 199 -3.16 22.43 30.05
C ARG A 199 -2.82 23.37 31.22
N PHE A 200 -2.26 22.85 32.30
CA PHE A 200 -1.78 23.70 33.41
C PHE A 200 -0.55 24.50 33.01
N ASP A 201 0.40 23.90 32.29
CA ASP A 201 1.58 24.58 31.75
C ASP A 201 1.20 25.72 30.80
N ASN A 202 0.23 25.50 29.91
CA ASN A 202 -0.28 26.53 28.99
C ASN A 202 -1.05 27.66 29.68
N ARG A 203 -1.47 27.49 30.95
CA ARG A 203 -2.18 28.49 31.75
C ARG A 203 -1.26 29.13 32.82
N ASP A 204 0.06 28.91 32.74
CA ASP A 204 1.05 29.40 33.71
C ASP A 204 0.66 29.07 35.17
N VAL A 205 0.05 27.90 35.41
CA VAL A 205 -0.29 27.49 36.77
C VAL A 205 0.98 27.12 37.54
N ALA A 206 1.15 27.71 38.75
CA ALA A 206 2.32 27.48 39.58
C ALA A 206 2.58 25.97 39.82
N ALA A 207 3.86 25.59 39.88
CA ALA A 207 4.28 24.19 40.01
C ALA A 207 3.81 23.55 41.35
N ASP A 208 3.63 24.36 42.38
CA ASP A 208 3.20 24.01 43.73
C ASP A 208 1.67 24.07 43.94
N ALA A 209 0.89 24.36 42.89
CA ALA A 209 -0.57 24.28 42.96
C ALA A 209 -1.03 22.87 43.36
N PRO A 210 -1.86 22.72 44.43
CA PRO A 210 -2.21 21.38 44.96
C PRO A 210 -2.85 20.43 43.96
N ALA A 211 -3.59 20.96 42.97
CA ALA A 211 -4.18 20.16 41.91
C ALA A 211 -3.11 19.62 40.92
N ARG A 212 -2.07 20.43 40.62
CA ARG A 212 -0.96 20.04 39.75
C ARG A 212 -0.07 19.01 40.45
N GLU A 213 0.25 19.24 41.72
CA GLU A 213 1.05 18.31 42.53
C GLU A 213 0.42 16.94 42.64
N LYS A 214 -0.92 16.86 42.86
CA LYS A 214 -1.66 15.60 42.86
C LYS A 214 -1.56 14.84 41.53
N LEU A 215 -1.68 15.53 40.41
CA LEU A 215 -1.56 14.92 39.09
C LEU A 215 -0.13 14.44 38.81
N VAL A 216 0.88 15.19 39.22
CA VAL A 216 2.29 14.78 39.11
C VAL A 216 2.56 13.53 39.98
N ALA A 217 2.01 13.46 41.18
CA ALA A 217 2.13 12.27 42.03
C ALA A 217 1.50 11.04 41.39
N GLN A 218 0.29 11.16 40.85
CA GLN A 218 -0.39 10.09 40.11
C GLN A 218 0.37 9.69 38.85
N PHE A 219 0.88 10.66 38.09
CA PHE A 219 1.70 10.40 36.91
C PHE A 219 2.93 9.56 37.25
N ASN A 220 3.65 9.95 38.31
CA ASN A 220 4.85 9.24 38.77
C ASN A 220 4.54 7.82 39.25
N GLU A 221 3.42 7.61 39.95
CA GLU A 221 2.96 6.28 40.40
C GLU A 221 2.70 5.35 39.21
N TYR A 222 1.87 5.79 38.24
CA TYR A 222 1.59 5.00 37.04
C TYR A 222 2.84 4.78 36.21
N GLN A 223 3.72 5.77 36.09
CA GLN A 223 4.98 5.63 35.37
C GLN A 223 5.91 4.60 36.02
N GLN A 224 5.99 4.56 37.36
CA GLN A 224 6.75 3.52 38.07
C GLN A 224 6.15 2.12 37.82
N ARG A 225 4.82 2.01 37.84
CA ARG A 225 4.14 0.76 37.52
C ARG A 225 4.44 0.29 36.11
N VAL A 226 4.38 1.18 35.11
CA VAL A 226 4.75 0.88 33.71
C VAL A 226 6.20 0.40 33.64
N ARG A 227 7.15 1.11 34.25
CA ARG A 227 8.58 0.71 34.25
C ARG A 227 8.80 -0.67 34.88
N SER A 228 8.10 -1.00 35.96
CA SER A 228 8.23 -2.31 36.60
C SER A 228 7.73 -3.43 35.66
N LEU A 229 6.61 -3.21 34.97
CA LEU A 229 6.07 -4.14 33.98
C LEU A 229 6.97 -4.27 32.75
N GLU A 230 7.54 -3.16 32.27
CA GLU A 230 8.51 -3.17 31.17
C GLU A 230 9.76 -3.98 31.56
N THR A 231 10.31 -3.76 32.75
CA THR A 231 11.46 -4.51 33.24
C THR A 231 11.15 -6.01 33.29
N GLN A 232 9.98 -6.40 33.81
CA GLN A 232 9.53 -7.79 33.85
C GLN A 232 9.39 -8.38 32.45
N ARG A 233 8.77 -7.64 31.53
CA ARG A 233 8.55 -8.05 30.13
C ARG A 233 9.86 -8.25 29.38
N ASP A 234 10.82 -7.34 29.52
CA ASP A 234 12.07 -7.32 28.76
C ASP A 234 13.06 -8.42 29.20
N GLN A 235 12.81 -9.04 30.36
CA GLN A 235 13.58 -10.20 30.84
C GLN A 235 13.25 -11.48 30.09
N TYR A 236 12.07 -11.60 29.44
CA TYR A 236 11.74 -12.74 28.60
C TYR A 236 12.46 -12.64 27.25
N LYS A 237 13.38 -13.56 26.96
CA LYS A 237 14.18 -13.55 25.73
C LYS A 237 14.15 -14.92 25.07
N LEU A 238 14.11 -14.95 23.76
CA LEU A 238 14.33 -16.14 22.95
C LEU A 238 15.82 -16.21 22.61
N ALA A 239 16.48 -17.26 23.07
CA ALA A 239 17.85 -17.56 22.69
C ALA A 239 17.87 -18.27 21.33
N VAL A 240 18.67 -17.77 20.43
CA VAL A 240 18.83 -18.31 19.08
C VAL A 240 20.31 -18.39 18.73
N SER A 241 20.68 -19.28 17.80
CA SER A 241 22.02 -19.36 17.24
C SER A 241 21.99 -19.17 15.73
N PHE A 242 23.00 -18.50 15.18
CA PHE A 242 23.19 -18.39 13.74
C PHE A 242 23.93 -19.62 13.18
N ALA A 243 24.16 -19.65 11.87
CA ALA A 243 24.83 -20.76 11.21
C ALA A 243 26.29 -20.99 11.68
N ASP A 244 26.95 -19.94 12.14
CA ASP A 244 28.29 -19.93 12.71
C ASP A 244 28.34 -20.37 14.19
N GLY A 245 27.17 -20.70 14.77
CA GLY A 245 27.06 -21.09 16.18
C GLY A 245 27.09 -19.90 17.15
N GLN A 246 27.13 -18.67 16.67
CA GLN A 246 27.12 -17.50 17.55
C GLN A 246 25.71 -17.30 18.19
N PRO A 247 25.66 -17.13 19.52
CA PRO A 247 24.41 -16.93 20.22
C PRO A 247 23.89 -15.50 20.03
N PHE A 248 22.57 -15.37 19.86
CA PHE A 248 21.87 -14.11 19.85
C PHE A 248 20.58 -14.19 20.67
N SER A 249 20.16 -13.11 21.29
CA SER A 249 18.95 -13.10 22.12
C SER A 249 17.95 -12.06 21.64
N ILE A 250 16.70 -12.48 21.44
CA ILE A 250 15.62 -11.65 20.95
C ILE A 250 14.60 -11.47 22.09
N PRO A 251 14.24 -10.24 22.51
CA PRO A 251 13.17 -10.01 23.47
C PRO A 251 11.83 -10.52 22.93
N ILE A 252 11.12 -11.35 23.71
CA ILE A 252 9.90 -12.01 23.24
C ILE A 252 8.80 -11.02 22.87
N PHE A 253 8.70 -9.90 23.57
CA PHE A 253 7.69 -8.88 23.26
C PHE A 253 7.85 -8.24 21.87
N THR A 254 9.04 -8.36 21.26
CA THR A 254 9.30 -7.88 19.91
C THR A 254 8.92 -8.92 18.84
N ILE A 255 8.68 -10.17 19.22
CA ILE A 255 8.41 -11.27 18.30
C ILE A 255 6.93 -11.28 17.95
N GLN A 256 6.63 -11.29 16.65
CA GLN A 256 5.28 -11.46 16.09
C GLN A 256 4.97 -12.95 15.87
N SER A 257 5.89 -13.69 15.20
CA SER A 257 5.77 -15.13 14.98
C SER A 257 7.14 -15.80 14.87
N VAL A 258 7.16 -17.11 15.11
CA VAL A 258 8.32 -17.99 14.92
C VAL A 258 7.87 -19.15 14.04
N ASP A 259 8.29 -19.14 12.77
CA ASP A 259 7.82 -20.05 11.75
C ASP A 259 8.94 -20.99 11.29
N PHE A 260 8.78 -22.30 11.51
CA PHE A 260 9.70 -23.34 11.00
C PHE A 260 9.39 -23.68 9.54
N VAL A 261 9.58 -22.71 8.66
CA VAL A 261 9.14 -22.73 7.25
C VAL A 261 9.65 -23.95 6.48
N SER A 262 10.86 -24.40 6.81
CA SER A 262 11.52 -25.56 6.16
C SER A 262 10.90 -26.91 6.54
N ARG A 263 10.04 -26.96 7.59
CA ARG A 263 9.34 -28.19 8.03
C ARG A 263 7.92 -28.28 7.51
N LEU A 264 7.35 -27.16 7.03
CA LEU A 264 5.92 -27.08 6.69
C LEU A 264 5.59 -28.01 5.52
N THR A 265 4.49 -28.76 5.68
CA THR A 265 3.85 -29.54 4.61
C THR A 265 3.18 -28.60 3.59
N GLY A 266 2.77 -29.13 2.43
CA GLY A 266 2.09 -28.31 1.43
C GLY A 266 0.81 -27.63 1.94
N PHE A 267 0.02 -28.31 2.78
CA PHE A 267 -1.19 -27.77 3.36
C PHE A 267 -0.91 -26.66 4.40
N GLU A 268 0.07 -26.88 5.28
CA GLU A 268 0.49 -25.87 6.27
C GLU A 268 1.05 -24.62 5.59
N LYS A 269 1.76 -24.75 4.46
CA LYS A 269 2.21 -23.61 3.66
C LYS A 269 1.05 -22.77 3.15
N TRP A 270 -0.06 -23.39 2.76
CA TRP A 270 -1.28 -22.68 2.37
C TRP A 270 -1.91 -21.94 3.55
N GLN A 271 -1.94 -22.54 4.74
CA GLN A 271 -2.45 -21.86 5.95
C GLN A 271 -1.62 -20.62 6.29
N VAL A 272 -0.29 -20.75 6.25
CA VAL A 272 0.63 -19.61 6.46
C VAL A 272 0.41 -18.55 5.38
N ALA A 273 0.33 -18.93 4.11
CA ALA A 273 0.10 -17.98 3.02
C ALA A 273 -1.22 -17.20 3.17
N ILE A 274 -2.31 -17.87 3.57
CA ILE A 274 -3.60 -17.21 3.83
C ILE A 274 -3.48 -16.27 5.04
N GLY A 275 -2.78 -16.67 6.09
CA GLY A 275 -2.48 -15.82 7.24
C GLY A 275 -1.71 -14.56 6.84
N GLU A 276 -0.69 -14.68 5.99
CA GLU A 276 0.06 -13.55 5.44
C GLU A 276 -0.80 -12.61 4.60
N VAL A 277 -1.72 -13.15 3.80
CA VAL A 277 -2.69 -12.32 3.05
C VAL A 277 -3.58 -11.53 4.01
N PHE A 278 -4.03 -12.16 5.10
CA PHE A 278 -4.85 -11.47 6.10
C PHE A 278 -4.07 -10.36 6.81
N VAL A 279 -2.85 -10.63 7.25
CA VAL A 279 -1.92 -9.63 7.83
C VAL A 279 -1.70 -8.47 6.85
N PHE A 280 -1.42 -8.78 5.58
CA PHE A 280 -1.22 -7.79 4.52
C PHE A 280 -2.44 -6.87 4.33
N LEU A 281 -3.65 -7.39 4.45
CA LEU A 281 -4.90 -6.63 4.29
C LEU A 281 -5.32 -5.85 5.54
N THR A 282 -4.87 -6.23 6.74
CA THR A 282 -5.39 -5.68 8.01
C THR A 282 -4.37 -4.87 8.80
N GLU A 283 -3.09 -5.12 8.60
CA GLU A 283 -2.05 -4.40 9.33
C GLU A 283 -1.60 -3.11 8.63
N SER A 284 -0.97 -2.25 9.43
CA SER A 284 -0.31 -1.05 8.93
C SER A 284 1.07 -1.37 8.37
N PRO A 285 1.59 -0.56 7.43
CA PRO A 285 2.93 -0.75 6.88
C PRO A 285 4.00 -0.55 7.96
N LYS A 286 5.07 -1.34 7.83
CA LYS A 286 6.25 -1.33 8.71
C LYS A 286 7.49 -1.06 7.86
N GLN A 287 8.60 -0.64 8.49
CA GLN A 287 9.89 -0.43 7.82
C GLN A 287 9.79 0.41 6.52
N ALA A 288 9.22 1.59 6.61
CA ALA A 288 9.07 2.48 5.47
C ALA A 288 8.41 1.81 4.24
N ASN A 289 7.36 0.99 4.46
CA ASN A 289 6.59 0.25 3.45
C ASN A 289 7.33 -0.93 2.78
N THR A 290 8.38 -1.48 3.38
CA THR A 290 9.04 -2.69 2.85
C THR A 290 8.48 -3.97 3.47
N SER A 291 7.75 -3.88 4.57
CA SER A 291 7.12 -5.00 5.27
C SER A 291 5.82 -4.57 5.97
N GLY A 292 5.08 -5.53 6.53
CA GLY A 292 3.78 -5.31 7.15
C GLY A 292 2.64 -5.30 6.15
N GLY A 293 1.53 -4.68 6.51
CA GLY A 293 0.33 -4.63 5.70
C GLY A 293 0.19 -3.35 4.87
N VAL A 294 -0.89 -3.28 4.14
CA VAL A 294 -1.23 -2.13 3.28
C VAL A 294 -2.62 -1.56 3.60
N PHE A 295 -3.17 -1.91 4.77
CA PHE A 295 -4.52 -1.48 5.17
C PHE A 295 -4.77 0.03 5.02
N PRO A 296 -3.90 0.94 5.50
CA PRO A 296 -4.14 2.37 5.35
C PRO A 296 -4.17 2.83 3.89
N ALA A 297 -3.36 2.22 3.02
CA ALA A 297 -3.35 2.54 1.60
C ALA A 297 -4.60 1.99 0.87
N LEU A 298 -5.05 0.78 1.23
CA LEU A 298 -6.29 0.20 0.76
C LEU A 298 -7.49 1.07 1.17
N PHE A 299 -7.57 1.39 2.46
CA PHE A 299 -8.64 2.19 3.04
C PHE A 299 -8.69 3.59 2.40
N GLY A 300 -7.55 4.28 2.30
CA GLY A 300 -7.48 5.61 1.72
C GLY A 300 -7.84 5.63 0.23
N THR A 301 -7.44 4.59 -0.54
CA THR A 301 -7.85 4.45 -1.95
C THR A 301 -9.37 4.35 -2.08
N VAL A 302 -10.00 3.47 -1.31
CA VAL A 302 -11.46 3.25 -1.36
C VAL A 302 -12.21 4.51 -0.91
N LEU A 303 -11.77 5.12 0.19
CA LEU A 303 -12.38 6.33 0.74
C LEU A 303 -12.29 7.50 -0.24
N MET A 304 -11.13 7.73 -0.85
CA MET A 304 -10.92 8.79 -1.85
C MET A 304 -11.83 8.58 -3.07
N VAL A 305 -11.90 7.37 -3.61
CA VAL A 305 -12.79 7.05 -4.75
C VAL A 305 -14.25 7.26 -4.39
N PHE A 306 -14.66 6.89 -3.18
CA PHE A 306 -16.02 7.10 -2.68
C PHE A 306 -16.34 8.60 -2.56
N MET A 307 -15.46 9.40 -1.96
CA MET A 307 -15.62 10.84 -1.82
C MET A 307 -15.68 11.54 -3.19
N MET A 308 -14.76 11.18 -4.10
CA MET A 308 -14.77 11.67 -5.48
C MET A 308 -16.10 11.37 -6.17
N THR A 309 -16.63 10.14 -6.00
CA THR A 309 -17.87 9.71 -6.64
C THR A 309 -19.09 10.51 -6.14
N ILE A 310 -19.15 10.81 -4.84
CA ILE A 310 -20.18 11.66 -4.25
C ILE A 310 -20.15 13.06 -4.85
N ILE A 311 -18.97 13.60 -5.12
CA ILE A 311 -18.81 14.94 -5.70
C ILE A 311 -19.12 14.92 -7.20
N VAL A 312 -18.48 14.04 -7.98
CA VAL A 312 -18.55 14.08 -9.46
C VAL A 312 -19.94 13.74 -10.00
N THR A 313 -20.66 12.82 -9.33
CA THR A 313 -21.93 12.30 -9.86
C THR A 313 -22.99 13.38 -9.98
N PRO A 314 -23.36 14.15 -8.92
CA PRO A 314 -24.39 15.19 -9.05
C PRO A 314 -23.97 16.30 -10.03
N PHE A 315 -22.71 16.75 -9.99
CA PHE A 315 -22.25 17.81 -10.88
C PHE A 315 -22.22 17.36 -12.34
N GLY A 316 -21.73 16.14 -12.62
CA GLY A 316 -21.68 15.58 -13.97
C GLY A 316 -23.07 15.35 -14.57
N VAL A 317 -23.99 14.82 -13.76
CA VAL A 317 -25.38 14.58 -14.18
C VAL A 317 -26.10 15.90 -14.43
N MET A 318 -25.98 16.89 -13.54
CA MET A 318 -26.60 18.21 -13.72
C MET A 318 -26.07 18.92 -14.97
N ALA A 319 -24.75 18.89 -15.19
CA ALA A 319 -24.14 19.47 -16.39
C ALA A 319 -24.64 18.79 -17.67
N ALA A 320 -24.73 17.47 -17.69
CA ALA A 320 -25.24 16.72 -18.84
C ALA A 320 -26.73 17.01 -19.11
N ILE A 321 -27.56 17.09 -18.06
CA ILE A 321 -28.98 17.48 -18.19
C ILE A 321 -29.09 18.89 -18.77
N TYR A 322 -28.32 19.84 -18.27
CA TYR A 322 -28.31 21.20 -18.80
C TYR A 322 -27.95 21.22 -20.29
N LEU A 323 -26.85 20.56 -20.67
CA LEU A 323 -26.37 20.50 -22.04
C LEU A 323 -27.32 19.76 -23.00
N SER A 324 -28.04 18.73 -22.50
CA SER A 324 -28.93 17.90 -23.32
C SER A 324 -30.34 18.48 -23.43
N GLU A 325 -30.93 18.99 -22.32
CA GLU A 325 -32.34 19.33 -22.27
C GLU A 325 -32.61 20.86 -22.22
N TYR A 326 -31.65 21.67 -21.77
CA TYR A 326 -31.86 23.12 -21.59
C TYR A 326 -31.05 23.97 -22.54
N ALA A 327 -29.80 23.57 -22.87
CA ALA A 327 -28.93 24.41 -23.67
C ALA A 327 -29.42 24.52 -25.12
N PRO A 328 -29.54 25.74 -25.67
CA PRO A 328 -29.91 25.94 -27.06
C PRO A 328 -28.77 25.47 -27.97
N ASN A 329 -29.09 25.03 -29.20
CA ASN A 329 -28.13 24.61 -30.19
C ASN A 329 -27.41 25.82 -30.81
N THR A 330 -26.47 26.41 -30.06
CA THR A 330 -25.67 27.57 -30.47
C THR A 330 -24.19 27.19 -30.60
N ALA A 331 -23.42 28.06 -31.22
CA ALA A 331 -21.96 27.92 -31.32
C ALA A 331 -21.33 27.83 -29.90
N LEU A 332 -21.82 28.60 -28.94
CA LEU A 332 -21.34 28.57 -27.55
C LEU A 332 -21.53 27.19 -26.91
N THR A 333 -22.72 26.60 -27.05
CA THR A 333 -23.00 25.24 -26.52
C THR A 333 -22.11 24.20 -27.19
N THR A 334 -21.86 24.34 -28.49
CA THR A 334 -20.92 23.47 -29.22
C THR A 334 -19.49 23.60 -28.69
N ILE A 335 -19.03 24.83 -28.45
CA ILE A 335 -17.70 25.08 -27.87
C ILE A 335 -17.60 24.42 -26.48
N ILE A 336 -18.61 24.57 -25.62
CA ILE A 336 -18.62 23.95 -24.29
C ILE A 336 -18.52 22.42 -24.40
N ARG A 337 -19.30 21.78 -25.29
CA ARG A 337 -19.23 20.31 -25.48
C ARG A 337 -17.87 19.85 -25.97
N VAL A 338 -17.30 20.58 -26.94
CA VAL A 338 -15.95 20.27 -27.45
C VAL A 338 -14.91 20.46 -26.33
N SER A 339 -15.02 21.51 -25.53
CA SER A 339 -14.13 21.76 -24.39
C SER A 339 -14.21 20.64 -23.36
N VAL A 340 -15.42 20.22 -22.97
CA VAL A 340 -15.64 19.09 -22.04
C VAL A 340 -15.01 17.81 -22.61
N SER A 341 -15.22 17.51 -23.89
CA SER A 341 -14.63 16.32 -24.52
C SER A 341 -13.10 16.39 -24.57
N ASN A 342 -12.53 17.58 -24.83
CA ASN A 342 -11.08 17.78 -24.89
C ASN A 342 -10.41 17.71 -23.51
N MET A 343 -11.13 18.07 -22.42
CA MET A 343 -10.61 17.94 -21.07
C MET A 343 -10.20 16.50 -20.72
N ALA A 344 -10.87 15.49 -21.29
CA ALA A 344 -10.49 14.10 -21.11
C ALA A 344 -9.09 13.75 -21.68
N GLY A 345 -8.57 14.56 -22.62
CA GLY A 345 -7.24 14.40 -23.21
C GLY A 345 -6.12 15.15 -22.48
N VAL A 346 -6.43 15.96 -21.48
CA VAL A 346 -5.42 16.70 -20.70
C VAL A 346 -4.64 15.74 -19.81
N PRO A 347 -3.28 15.80 -19.77
CA PRO A 347 -2.48 14.98 -18.88
C PRO A 347 -2.91 15.12 -17.40
N SER A 348 -3.06 14.01 -16.69
CA SER A 348 -3.61 14.02 -15.33
C SER A 348 -2.77 14.83 -14.33
N ILE A 349 -1.45 14.91 -14.55
CA ILE A 349 -0.54 15.72 -13.73
C ILE A 349 -0.92 17.21 -13.73
N VAL A 350 -1.46 17.73 -14.84
CA VAL A 350 -1.89 19.14 -14.96
C VAL A 350 -3.03 19.43 -13.99
N TYR A 351 -3.97 18.50 -13.84
CA TYR A 351 -5.04 18.61 -12.84
C TYR A 351 -4.48 18.60 -11.40
N GLY A 352 -3.42 17.83 -11.15
CA GLY A 352 -2.73 17.83 -9.86
C GLY A 352 -2.08 19.18 -9.55
N VAL A 353 -1.38 19.78 -10.50
CA VAL A 353 -0.78 21.12 -10.34
C VAL A 353 -1.86 22.18 -10.13
N PHE A 354 -2.93 22.12 -10.92
CA PHE A 354 -4.09 23.02 -10.74
C PHE A 354 -4.73 22.82 -9.36
N GLY A 355 -4.94 21.59 -8.94
CA GLY A 355 -5.51 21.24 -7.63
C GLY A 355 -4.67 21.78 -6.49
N LEU A 356 -3.35 21.64 -6.57
CA LEU A 356 -2.44 22.17 -5.58
C LEU A 356 -2.44 23.71 -5.55
N GLY A 357 -2.27 24.36 -6.70
CA GLY A 357 -2.16 25.81 -6.77
C GLY A 357 -3.47 26.52 -6.47
N PHE A 358 -4.57 26.06 -7.06
CA PHE A 358 -5.86 26.73 -6.93
C PHE A 358 -6.64 26.25 -5.71
N PHE A 359 -6.86 24.93 -5.55
CA PHE A 359 -7.67 24.43 -4.44
C PHE A 359 -6.94 24.52 -3.11
N VAL A 360 -5.74 23.99 -3.02
CA VAL A 360 -5.02 23.94 -1.73
C VAL A 360 -4.55 25.35 -1.34
N TYR A 361 -3.71 25.98 -2.18
CA TYR A 361 -3.08 27.23 -1.76
C TYR A 361 -4.01 28.44 -1.84
N THR A 362 -4.83 28.58 -2.90
CA THR A 362 -5.69 29.77 -3.04
C THR A 362 -6.97 29.61 -2.24
N LEU A 363 -7.78 28.58 -2.50
CA LEU A 363 -9.06 28.40 -1.79
C LEU A 363 -8.85 27.96 -0.34
N GLY A 364 -8.01 26.95 -0.10
CA GLY A 364 -7.70 26.43 1.23
C GLY A 364 -7.07 27.50 2.12
N GLY A 365 -6.07 28.23 1.60
CA GLY A 365 -5.48 29.37 2.34
C GLY A 365 -6.46 30.50 2.63
N SER A 366 -7.43 30.77 1.72
CA SER A 366 -8.52 31.73 2.00
C SER A 366 -9.47 31.24 3.07
N ILE A 367 -9.79 29.94 3.08
CA ILE A 367 -10.63 29.32 4.12
C ILE A 367 -9.93 29.39 5.47
N ASP A 368 -8.62 29.09 5.53
CA ASP A 368 -7.84 29.15 6.77
C ASP A 368 -7.80 30.58 7.32
N SER A 369 -7.60 31.58 6.48
CA SER A 369 -7.58 32.98 6.93
C SER A 369 -8.93 33.45 7.45
N LEU A 370 -10.05 32.89 6.96
CA LEU A 370 -11.42 33.29 7.34
C LEU A 370 -11.96 32.51 8.55
N PHE A 371 -11.68 31.21 8.65
CA PHE A 371 -12.32 30.30 9.60
C PHE A 371 -11.35 29.65 10.59
N PHE A 372 -10.03 29.61 10.28
CA PHE A 372 -9.02 28.92 11.07
C PHE A 372 -7.82 29.83 11.37
N SER A 373 -8.06 31.13 11.52
CA SER A 373 -7.00 32.11 11.83
C SER A 373 -6.19 31.78 13.08
N ASP A 374 -6.83 31.13 14.07
CA ASP A 374 -6.22 30.77 15.35
C ASP A 374 -5.21 29.60 15.23
N THR A 375 -5.26 28.83 14.14
CA THR A 375 -4.33 27.72 13.90
C THR A 375 -3.08 28.14 13.11
N LEU A 376 -3.09 29.32 12.49
CA LEU A 376 -1.95 29.83 11.73
C LEU A 376 -0.74 30.09 12.63
N PRO A 377 0.50 29.78 12.21
CA PRO A 377 0.93 29.49 10.82
C PRO A 377 0.77 28.04 10.36
N ALA A 378 0.17 27.14 11.14
CA ALA A 378 -0.08 25.75 10.72
C ALA A 378 -1.40 25.67 9.92
N PRO A 379 -1.37 25.54 8.56
CA PRO A 379 -2.58 25.57 7.76
C PRO A 379 -3.41 24.30 7.98
N THR A 380 -4.72 24.43 8.06
CA THR A 380 -5.68 23.32 8.14
C THR A 380 -6.14 22.92 6.74
N MET A 381 -6.90 23.81 6.07
CA MET A 381 -7.39 23.57 4.70
C MET A 381 -6.40 24.03 3.62
N GLY A 382 -5.47 24.91 3.94
CA GLY A 382 -4.36 25.33 3.06
C GLY A 382 -3.24 24.30 2.90
N SER A 383 -3.45 23.07 3.40
CA SER A 383 -2.54 21.93 3.25
C SER A 383 -3.14 20.85 2.33
N PRO A 384 -2.31 20.08 1.61
CA PRO A 384 -2.78 18.92 0.84
C PRO A 384 -3.51 17.91 1.73
N GLY A 385 -4.69 17.46 1.31
CA GLY A 385 -5.53 16.56 2.09
C GLY A 385 -6.56 15.78 1.27
N LEU A 386 -7.32 14.91 1.95
CA LEU A 386 -8.30 14.02 1.31
C LEU A 386 -9.37 14.78 0.52
N PHE A 387 -9.87 15.90 1.06
CA PHE A 387 -10.91 16.69 0.40
C PHE A 387 -10.45 17.26 -0.95
N TRP A 388 -9.28 17.88 -0.97
CA TRP A 388 -8.71 18.46 -2.19
C TRP A 388 -8.33 17.41 -3.22
N ALA A 389 -7.84 16.26 -2.75
CA ALA A 389 -7.57 15.13 -3.62
C ALA A 389 -8.86 14.61 -4.27
N ALA A 390 -9.95 14.42 -3.49
CA ALA A 390 -11.24 13.98 -4.02
C ALA A 390 -11.84 14.99 -5.00
N LEU A 391 -11.73 16.30 -4.72
CA LEU A 391 -12.23 17.37 -5.58
C LEU A 391 -11.43 17.44 -6.90
N THR A 392 -10.11 17.36 -6.83
CA THR A 392 -9.24 17.34 -8.02
C THR A 392 -9.56 16.13 -8.91
N MET A 393 -9.74 14.95 -8.31
CA MET A 393 -10.13 13.75 -9.03
C MET A 393 -11.54 13.84 -9.60
N ALA A 394 -12.46 14.51 -8.91
CA ALA A 394 -13.81 14.76 -9.41
C ALA A 394 -13.78 15.59 -10.70
N ILE A 395 -12.96 16.66 -10.76
CA ILE A 395 -12.82 17.47 -11.97
C ILE A 395 -12.17 16.69 -13.11
N LEU A 396 -11.15 15.88 -12.82
CA LEU A 396 -10.49 15.03 -13.82
C LEU A 396 -11.46 14.02 -14.45
N THR A 397 -12.39 13.47 -13.66
CA THR A 397 -13.34 12.44 -14.12
C THR A 397 -14.69 13.03 -14.60
N LEU A 398 -14.94 14.30 -14.33
CA LEU A 398 -16.18 15.00 -14.68
C LEU A 398 -16.56 14.86 -16.18
N PRO A 399 -15.64 15.03 -17.15
CA PRO A 399 -15.94 14.86 -18.57
C PRO A 399 -16.49 13.46 -18.90
N VAL A 400 -15.98 12.43 -18.27
CA VAL A 400 -16.42 11.03 -18.48
C VAL A 400 -17.88 10.86 -18.05
N VAL A 401 -18.24 11.41 -16.87
CA VAL A 401 -19.60 11.34 -16.35
C VAL A 401 -20.56 12.17 -17.21
N ILE A 402 -20.15 13.37 -17.64
CA ILE A 402 -20.98 14.23 -18.51
C ILE A 402 -21.30 13.51 -19.83
N VAL A 403 -20.26 13.04 -20.54
CA VAL A 403 -20.44 12.41 -21.87
C VAL A 403 -21.29 11.15 -21.78
N ALA A 404 -21.00 10.26 -20.81
CA ALA A 404 -21.78 9.04 -20.64
C ALA A 404 -23.24 9.32 -20.22
N THR A 405 -23.47 10.37 -19.45
CA THR A 405 -24.82 10.80 -19.08
C THR A 405 -25.56 11.39 -20.27
N GLU A 406 -24.93 12.27 -21.09
CA GLU A 406 -25.54 12.77 -22.33
C GLU A 406 -25.91 11.65 -23.29
N GLU A 407 -25.05 10.65 -23.47
CA GLU A 407 -25.39 9.46 -24.28
C GLU A 407 -26.57 8.68 -23.71
N GLY A 408 -26.67 8.58 -22.37
CA GLY A 408 -27.82 7.98 -21.69
C GLY A 408 -29.11 8.76 -21.93
N LEU A 409 -29.07 10.08 -21.84
CA LEU A 409 -30.20 10.98 -22.07
C LEU A 409 -30.69 10.93 -23.54
N ARG A 410 -29.75 10.88 -24.50
CA ARG A 410 -30.08 10.76 -25.94
C ARG A 410 -30.78 9.46 -26.31
N ARG A 411 -30.66 8.41 -25.50
CA ARG A 411 -31.35 7.11 -25.74
C ARG A 411 -32.81 7.12 -25.33
N VAL A 412 -33.27 8.18 -24.64
CA VAL A 412 -34.69 8.31 -24.24
C VAL A 412 -35.51 8.65 -25.47
N PRO A 413 -36.54 7.83 -25.84
CA PRO A 413 -37.38 8.09 -26.99
C PRO A 413 -38.13 9.43 -26.87
N GLU A 414 -38.12 10.24 -27.93
CA GLU A 414 -38.80 11.53 -27.96
C GLU A 414 -40.34 11.40 -27.73
N GLY A 415 -40.92 10.28 -28.14
CA GLY A 415 -42.36 10.02 -27.89
C GLY A 415 -42.71 9.94 -26.40
N LEU A 416 -41.82 9.49 -25.54
CA LEU A 416 -42.04 9.46 -24.09
C LEU A 416 -41.99 10.88 -23.49
N LYS A 417 -41.08 11.72 -23.98
CA LYS A 417 -41.02 13.13 -23.58
C LYS A 417 -42.29 13.88 -24.00
N ALA A 418 -42.69 13.74 -25.30
CA ALA A 418 -43.89 14.33 -25.84
C ALA A 418 -45.18 13.87 -25.10
N GLY A 419 -45.27 12.55 -24.79
CA GLY A 419 -46.38 12.00 -24.00
C GLY A 419 -46.48 12.59 -22.59
N SER A 420 -45.36 12.77 -21.91
CA SER A 420 -45.29 13.40 -20.60
C SER A 420 -45.80 14.85 -20.66
N TYR A 421 -45.36 15.62 -21.64
CA TYR A 421 -45.83 17.01 -21.84
C TYR A 421 -47.31 17.08 -22.21
N ALA A 422 -47.82 16.12 -23.04
CA ALA A 422 -49.23 16.05 -23.40
C ALA A 422 -50.15 15.79 -22.18
N LEU A 423 -49.60 15.12 -21.14
CA LEU A 423 -50.29 14.93 -19.86
C LEU A 423 -50.18 16.12 -18.92
N GLY A 424 -49.60 17.24 -19.36
CA GLY A 424 -49.46 18.48 -18.59
C GLY A 424 -48.26 18.52 -17.63
N ALA A 425 -47.33 17.59 -17.72
CA ALA A 425 -46.12 17.60 -16.88
C ALA A 425 -45.20 18.77 -17.25
N THR A 426 -44.63 19.40 -16.23
CA THR A 426 -43.60 20.42 -16.40
C THR A 426 -42.29 19.79 -16.90
N LYS A 427 -41.40 20.62 -17.43
CA LYS A 427 -40.10 20.15 -17.90
C LYS A 427 -39.28 19.43 -16.81
N ILE A 428 -39.30 19.99 -15.59
CA ILE A 428 -38.59 19.38 -14.45
C ILE A 428 -39.23 18.04 -14.07
N GLU A 429 -40.53 17.94 -14.03
CA GLU A 429 -41.25 16.69 -13.73
C GLU A 429 -40.95 15.61 -14.80
N THR A 430 -40.95 15.99 -16.07
CA THR A 430 -40.59 15.10 -17.17
C THR A 430 -39.16 14.61 -17.02
N ILE A 431 -38.22 15.48 -16.69
CA ILE A 431 -36.83 15.09 -16.47
C ILE A 431 -36.69 14.11 -15.30
N VAL A 432 -37.26 14.46 -14.13
CA VAL A 432 -37.08 13.67 -12.91
C VAL A 432 -37.82 12.33 -12.95
N ARG A 433 -39.08 12.34 -13.46
CA ARG A 433 -39.95 11.17 -13.41
C ARG A 433 -39.89 10.27 -14.65
N THR A 434 -39.46 10.80 -15.81
CA THR A 434 -39.43 10.04 -17.07
C THR A 434 -38.04 9.89 -17.62
N ILE A 435 -37.30 11.00 -17.82
CA ILE A 435 -35.99 10.95 -18.52
C ILE A 435 -34.90 10.33 -17.66
N LEU A 436 -34.71 10.82 -16.42
CA LEU A 436 -33.63 10.30 -15.53
C LEU A 436 -33.77 8.81 -15.21
N PRO A 437 -34.94 8.25 -14.89
CA PRO A 437 -35.08 6.81 -14.68
C PRO A 437 -34.69 5.99 -15.90
N ILE A 438 -35.09 6.41 -17.09
CA ILE A 438 -34.78 5.71 -18.35
C ILE A 438 -33.30 5.87 -18.71
N ALA A 439 -32.70 7.05 -18.48
CA ALA A 439 -31.29 7.33 -18.73
C ALA A 439 -30.33 6.73 -17.67
N SER A 440 -30.87 6.29 -16.52
CA SER A 440 -30.06 5.83 -15.38
C SER A 440 -29.00 4.77 -15.71
N PRO A 441 -29.21 3.81 -16.65
CA PRO A 441 -28.15 2.89 -17.02
C PRO A 441 -26.95 3.55 -17.70
N GLY A 442 -27.15 4.63 -18.44
CA GLY A 442 -26.10 5.44 -19.05
C GLY A 442 -25.32 6.23 -17.99
N ILE A 443 -26.04 6.88 -17.07
CA ILE A 443 -25.46 7.61 -15.94
C ILE A 443 -24.56 6.69 -15.12
N MET A 444 -25.09 5.52 -14.73
CA MET A 444 -24.33 4.56 -13.93
C MET A 444 -23.09 4.03 -14.69
N THR A 445 -23.15 3.92 -16.02
CA THR A 445 -21.98 3.55 -16.82
C THR A 445 -20.88 4.62 -16.71
N GLY A 446 -21.24 5.90 -16.78
CA GLY A 446 -20.31 7.02 -16.59
C GLY A 446 -19.66 7.01 -15.21
N VAL A 447 -20.45 6.79 -14.17
CA VAL A 447 -19.94 6.68 -12.78
C VAL A 447 -18.98 5.50 -12.62
N ILE A 448 -19.31 4.32 -13.18
CA ILE A 448 -18.42 3.15 -13.13
C ILE A 448 -17.08 3.43 -13.82
N LEU A 449 -17.10 4.06 -14.99
CA LEU A 449 -15.89 4.44 -15.71
C LEU A 449 -15.07 5.47 -14.93
N ALA A 450 -15.71 6.43 -14.27
CA ALA A 450 -15.04 7.41 -13.41
C ALA A 450 -14.37 6.75 -12.20
N ILE A 451 -15.04 5.81 -11.53
CA ILE A 451 -14.50 5.01 -10.42
C ILE A 451 -13.26 4.22 -10.87
N ALA A 452 -13.37 3.49 -11.99
CA ALA A 452 -12.27 2.68 -12.50
C ALA A 452 -11.03 3.53 -12.86
N ARG A 453 -11.25 4.73 -13.43
CA ARG A 453 -10.19 5.68 -13.74
C ARG A 453 -9.54 6.23 -12.48
N ALA A 454 -10.34 6.74 -11.53
CA ALA A 454 -9.85 7.37 -10.32
C ALA A 454 -9.01 6.43 -9.44
N ALA A 455 -9.39 5.16 -9.33
CA ALA A 455 -8.66 4.18 -8.53
C ALA A 455 -7.25 3.88 -9.07
N GLY A 456 -7.02 4.09 -10.37
CA GLY A 456 -5.71 3.87 -11.02
C GLY A 456 -4.84 5.10 -11.15
N GLU A 457 -5.36 6.30 -10.89
CA GLU A 457 -4.60 7.56 -11.06
C GLU A 457 -3.69 7.83 -9.84
N VAL A 458 -2.43 8.17 -10.11
CA VAL A 458 -1.42 8.42 -9.07
C VAL A 458 -0.89 9.85 -9.12
N ALA A 459 -0.52 10.33 -10.31
CA ALA A 459 0.21 11.58 -10.48
C ALA A 459 -0.48 12.81 -9.86
N PRO A 460 -1.79 13.08 -10.08
CA PRO A 460 -2.44 14.23 -9.46
C PRO A 460 -2.55 14.07 -7.94
N LEU A 461 -2.75 12.83 -7.45
CA LEU A 461 -2.96 12.56 -6.03
C LEU A 461 -1.72 12.84 -5.18
N MET A 462 -0.52 12.54 -5.70
CA MET A 462 0.76 12.81 -5.02
C MET A 462 0.98 14.30 -4.76
N LEU A 463 0.38 15.17 -5.55
CA LEU A 463 0.50 16.62 -5.37
C LEU A 463 -0.52 17.17 -4.38
N VAL A 464 -1.71 16.56 -4.28
CA VAL A 464 -2.87 17.16 -3.60
C VAL A 464 -3.22 16.49 -2.26
N GLY A 465 -2.53 15.41 -1.85
CA GLY A 465 -2.81 14.84 -0.53
C GLY A 465 -2.50 13.37 -0.32
N ALA A 466 -2.19 12.60 -1.37
CA ALA A 466 -1.77 11.22 -1.20
C ALA A 466 -0.28 11.12 -0.89
N VAL A 467 0.05 10.41 0.20
CA VAL A 467 1.42 10.29 0.72
C VAL A 467 1.85 8.83 0.82
N LYS A 468 3.16 8.63 0.90
CA LYS A 468 3.78 7.33 1.14
C LYS A 468 3.43 6.77 2.52
N PHE A 469 3.43 7.61 3.54
CA PHE A 469 3.13 7.25 4.92
C PHE A 469 2.31 8.37 5.56
N ALA A 470 1.16 8.02 6.12
CA ALA A 470 0.32 8.90 6.90
C ALA A 470 0.29 8.42 8.37
N PRO A 471 0.51 9.30 9.34
CA PRO A 471 0.57 8.93 10.77
C PRO A 471 -0.78 8.46 11.32
N ALA A 472 -1.89 8.92 10.73
CA ALA A 472 -3.24 8.60 11.15
C ALA A 472 -4.14 8.37 9.94
N LEU A 473 -5.22 7.62 10.15
CA LEU A 473 -6.26 7.44 9.14
C LEU A 473 -7.11 8.72 9.02
N PRO A 474 -7.72 8.97 7.86
CA PRO A 474 -8.69 10.08 7.72
C PRO A 474 -9.99 9.87 8.50
N ILE A 475 -10.25 8.67 8.99
CA ILE A 475 -11.38 8.34 9.87
C ILE A 475 -10.82 7.75 11.15
N ASP A 476 -11.22 8.30 12.30
CA ASP A 476 -10.88 7.83 13.63
C ASP A 476 -12.03 8.04 14.63
N GLY A 477 -11.77 7.81 15.93
CA GLY A 477 -12.77 7.97 17.00
C GLY A 477 -12.90 9.37 17.57
N GLU A 478 -12.12 10.36 17.07
CA GLU A 478 -12.12 11.74 17.55
C GLU A 478 -13.04 12.62 16.68
N PHE A 479 -13.76 13.56 17.32
CA PHE A 479 -14.59 14.50 16.57
C PHE A 479 -13.72 15.38 15.64
N PRO A 480 -14.08 15.57 14.35
CA PRO A 480 -15.33 15.27 13.65
C PRO A 480 -15.44 13.87 13.02
N PHE A 481 -14.68 12.86 13.45
CA PHE A 481 -14.66 11.47 12.99
C PHE A 481 -14.14 11.26 11.55
N LEU A 482 -14.42 12.17 10.64
CA LEU A 482 -13.92 12.22 9.27
C LEU A 482 -13.08 13.51 9.09
N HIS A 483 -11.79 13.34 9.00
CA HIS A 483 -10.81 14.43 8.88
C HIS A 483 -10.48 14.65 7.40
N LEU A 484 -11.16 15.61 6.80
CA LEU A 484 -11.02 15.94 5.37
C LEU A 484 -9.71 16.65 5.02
N ASP A 485 -9.09 17.26 6.01
CA ASP A 485 -7.82 17.98 5.95
C ASP A 485 -6.60 17.04 5.95
N ARG A 486 -6.75 15.82 6.51
CA ARG A 486 -5.62 14.89 6.64
C ARG A 486 -5.16 14.34 5.29
N GLN A 487 -3.85 14.18 5.19
CA GLN A 487 -3.22 13.38 4.15
C GLN A 487 -3.59 11.90 4.31
N PHE A 488 -3.57 11.16 3.23
CA PHE A 488 -3.94 9.74 3.24
C PHE A 488 -2.99 8.91 2.39
N MET A 489 -2.88 7.62 2.73
CA MET A 489 -2.13 6.68 1.92
C MET A 489 -2.98 6.18 0.75
N HIS A 490 -2.33 5.90 -0.38
CA HIS A 490 -2.99 5.40 -1.59
C HIS A 490 -2.21 4.24 -2.21
N LEU A 491 -2.90 3.17 -2.64
CA LEU A 491 -2.26 1.98 -3.22
C LEU A 491 -1.39 2.31 -4.44
N GLY A 492 -1.83 3.22 -5.29
CA GLY A 492 -1.05 3.64 -6.45
C GLY A 492 0.25 4.35 -6.07
N VAL A 493 0.25 5.16 -5.01
CA VAL A 493 1.45 5.81 -4.49
C VAL A 493 2.40 4.79 -3.88
N LEU A 494 1.88 3.79 -3.17
CA LEU A 494 2.66 2.69 -2.63
C LEU A 494 3.35 1.88 -3.74
N ILE A 495 2.62 1.57 -4.82
CA ILE A 495 3.17 0.87 -5.99
C ILE A 495 4.27 1.71 -6.65
N TYR A 496 4.01 3.01 -6.86
CA TYR A 496 4.98 3.94 -7.43
C TYR A 496 6.27 4.00 -6.61
N ASP A 497 6.14 4.21 -5.30
CA ASP A 497 7.28 4.27 -4.39
C ASP A 497 8.09 2.96 -4.39
N SER A 498 7.40 1.82 -4.32
CA SER A 498 8.04 0.51 -4.36
C SER A 498 8.75 0.24 -5.70
N ALA A 499 8.24 0.77 -6.81
CA ALA A 499 8.85 0.59 -8.12
C ALA A 499 10.14 1.40 -8.31
N PHE A 500 10.19 2.63 -7.77
CA PHE A 500 11.30 3.55 -8.03
C PHE A 500 12.31 3.68 -6.89
N HIS A 501 11.90 3.49 -5.64
CA HIS A 501 12.78 3.69 -4.48
C HIS A 501 13.25 2.39 -3.81
N SER A 502 12.65 1.25 -4.11
CA SER A 502 12.93 -0.04 -3.45
C SER A 502 13.60 -1.07 -4.34
N GLN A 503 14.32 -0.66 -5.38
CA GLN A 503 14.90 -1.58 -6.39
C GLN A 503 16.00 -2.50 -5.86
N THR A 504 16.54 -2.23 -4.68
CA THR A 504 17.66 -2.98 -4.10
C THR A 504 17.24 -4.28 -3.42
N ASP A 505 15.99 -4.44 -3.01
CA ASP A 505 15.50 -5.62 -2.27
C ASP A 505 14.49 -6.46 -3.10
N ALA A 506 14.79 -7.75 -3.29
CA ALA A 506 13.91 -8.70 -3.98
C ALA A 506 12.54 -8.86 -3.29
N LYS A 507 12.44 -8.66 -1.96
CA LYS A 507 11.19 -8.70 -1.21
C LYS A 507 10.32 -7.48 -1.54
N SER A 508 10.93 -6.32 -1.67
CA SER A 508 10.27 -5.07 -2.06
C SER A 508 9.63 -5.14 -3.44
N ALA A 509 10.35 -5.75 -4.40
CA ALA A 509 9.81 -6.01 -5.73
C ALA A 509 8.59 -6.96 -5.69
N SER A 510 8.65 -8.01 -4.85
CA SER A 510 7.51 -8.92 -4.68
C SER A 510 6.31 -8.23 -4.02
N MET A 511 6.54 -7.33 -3.05
CA MET A 511 5.49 -6.53 -2.41
C MET A 511 4.82 -5.58 -3.40
N MET A 512 5.59 -4.96 -4.31
CA MET A 512 5.04 -4.15 -5.39
C MET A 512 4.03 -4.93 -6.24
N PHE A 513 4.38 -6.17 -6.67
CA PHE A 513 3.46 -7.02 -7.42
C PHE A 513 2.23 -7.43 -6.61
N ALA A 514 2.38 -7.69 -5.30
CA ALA A 514 1.25 -7.97 -4.40
C ALA A 514 0.32 -6.75 -4.28
N ALA A 515 0.87 -5.55 -4.14
CA ALA A 515 0.09 -4.31 -4.12
C ALA A 515 -0.60 -4.03 -5.47
N CYS A 516 0.07 -4.32 -6.62
CA CYS A 516 -0.56 -4.26 -7.94
C CYS A 516 -1.74 -5.25 -8.06
N LEU A 517 -1.56 -6.49 -7.60
CA LEU A 517 -2.62 -7.50 -7.60
C LEU A 517 -3.80 -7.03 -6.73
N LEU A 518 -3.52 -6.49 -5.54
CA LEU A 518 -4.55 -5.96 -4.66
C LEU A 518 -5.30 -4.80 -5.31
N LEU A 519 -4.61 -3.85 -5.95
CA LEU A 519 -5.25 -2.74 -6.65
C LEU A 519 -6.19 -3.24 -7.76
N LEU A 520 -5.75 -4.23 -8.55
CA LEU A 520 -6.60 -4.87 -9.57
C LEU A 520 -7.85 -5.49 -8.96
N VAL A 521 -7.70 -6.22 -7.84
CA VAL A 521 -8.83 -6.83 -7.12
C VAL A 521 -9.78 -5.76 -6.59
N VAL A 522 -9.27 -4.69 -6.00
CA VAL A 522 -10.08 -3.56 -5.49
C VAL A 522 -10.88 -2.91 -6.60
N VAL A 523 -10.25 -2.57 -7.72
CA VAL A 523 -10.93 -1.98 -8.89
C VAL A 523 -12.00 -2.94 -9.42
N PHE A 524 -11.70 -4.23 -9.50
CA PHE A 524 -12.64 -5.25 -9.94
C PHE A 524 -13.85 -5.35 -9.00
N VAL A 525 -13.63 -5.38 -7.69
CA VAL A 525 -14.69 -5.42 -6.67
C VAL A 525 -15.56 -4.16 -6.72
N LEU A 526 -14.95 -2.97 -6.81
CA LEU A 526 -15.68 -1.70 -6.94
C LEU A 526 -16.55 -1.68 -8.20
N ASN A 527 -16.02 -2.16 -9.33
CA ASN A 527 -16.77 -2.25 -10.58
C ASN A 527 -17.93 -3.25 -10.49
N ILE A 528 -17.71 -4.44 -9.90
CA ILE A 528 -18.79 -5.41 -9.67
C ILE A 528 -19.88 -4.79 -8.78
N LEU A 529 -19.51 -4.15 -7.68
CA LEU A 529 -20.46 -3.52 -6.76
C LEU A 529 -21.30 -2.46 -7.49
N ALA A 530 -20.66 -1.61 -8.29
CA ALA A 530 -21.34 -0.59 -9.09
C ALA A 530 -22.28 -1.21 -10.15
N VAL A 531 -21.87 -2.31 -10.83
CA VAL A 531 -22.72 -3.05 -11.77
C VAL A 531 -23.90 -3.71 -11.04
N LEU A 532 -23.71 -4.28 -9.86
CA LEU A 532 -24.78 -4.85 -9.05
C LEU A 532 -25.80 -3.78 -8.61
N LEU A 533 -25.32 -2.62 -8.18
CA LEU A 533 -26.18 -1.46 -7.86
C LEU A 533 -26.98 -1.02 -9.09
N ARG A 534 -26.34 -0.87 -10.25
CA ARG A 534 -26.99 -0.57 -11.53
C ARG A 534 -28.09 -1.57 -11.85
N THR A 535 -27.82 -2.87 -11.75
CA THR A 535 -28.81 -3.90 -12.08
C THR A 535 -29.98 -3.94 -11.11
N ARG A 536 -29.74 -3.68 -9.81
CA ARG A 536 -30.80 -3.56 -8.80
C ARG A 536 -31.69 -2.34 -9.06
N LEU A 537 -31.09 -1.19 -9.33
CA LEU A 537 -31.84 0.03 -9.65
C LEU A 537 -32.68 -0.15 -10.92
N ARG A 538 -32.09 -0.69 -12.01
CA ARG A 538 -32.82 -0.97 -13.25
C ARG A 538 -34.03 -1.88 -13.03
N LYS A 539 -33.91 -2.94 -12.22
CA LYS A 539 -35.02 -3.86 -11.93
C LYS A 539 -36.16 -3.17 -11.18
N ARG A 540 -35.90 -2.18 -10.35
CA ARG A 540 -36.95 -1.40 -9.67
C ARG A 540 -37.75 -0.54 -10.63
N TYR A 541 -37.08 0.09 -11.61
CA TYR A 541 -37.75 0.97 -12.59
C TYR A 541 -38.46 0.21 -13.73
N LEU A 542 -38.14 -1.09 -13.97
CA LEU A 542 -38.82 -1.91 -14.97
C LEU A 542 -40.04 -2.66 -14.40
N LYS A 543 -40.20 -2.73 -13.08
CA LYS A 543 -41.31 -3.43 -12.42
C LYS A 543 -42.40 -2.47 -11.89
N GLY A 544 -42.19 -1.16 -11.93
CA GLY A 544 -43.19 -0.10 -11.70
C GLY A 544 -43.64 0.49 -13.03
#